data_94ebd441cf237509a6fff7af97c99894
#
_entry.id   94ebd441cf237509a6fff7af97c99894
#
_cell.length_a   1.000
_cell.length_b   1.000
_cell.length_c   1.000
_cell.angle_alpha   90.00
_cell.angle_beta   90.00
_cell.angle_gamma   90.00
#
_symmetry.space_group_name_H-M   'P 1'
#
loop_
_entity.id
_entity.type
_entity.pdbx_description
1 polymer ?
#
loop_
_entity_poly.entity_id
_entity_poly.type
_entity_poly.pdbx_seq_one_letter_code
_entity_poly.pdbx_strand_id
1 'polypeptide(L)'
;MSMDNVERIEIVKGATSALYGSNATGGVINIITKRNRQPWTLNVNARYAKHNEQRYGATWGLNSKHWNNMLSAHFNRMDNYDVHSAANPVTRIISTVYGDKTVNLKEQLTWSPASNFSLTGRAGYFFRETVRSADQPERYRDFSGGLRMNWQISDADDLQASYAFDQYDKSDYQRITRLDIRDYSNVQNSFRLLYNHTFGGGDVLTVGSDLLHDYLYNTNLEGETRKQDSWDLFAQYDWRLNDRWELVGALRYDYFSDGKDSHLTPKLNVCYKPLRNLAIRAGYGMGFRAPTLKEKYYNFDMSGIWIVEGNEHLKSEVSHNFNLSAEYTKGHYNYTASIYYNKVKNKLSTAAPYFKAAEDKLPYLPYSNLDDYSVCGGEVGAQAKWNNGLGARITYAYTKEQLAKDKDGNSINNQYIPAREHALNVRMDYDRQISSNYGLNIGLQGRVLSGVENVEYKDYYGVSKGTISVEYPAYTLWKLSLVQRIGKAVKVNAALDNLFGYKPKFYYLNSPITDGVTFQIGVSIDIDKFF
;
A
#
# COMPACT_ATOMS: atom_id res chain seq x y z
N MET A 1 -9.01 3.24 -4.56
CA MET A 1 -9.51 1.91 -4.98
C MET A 1 -10.74 1.58 -4.16
N SER A 2 -11.86 1.16 -4.76
CA SER A 2 -13.01 0.66 -4.00
C SER A 2 -12.73 -0.76 -3.51
N MET A 3 -13.10 -1.05 -2.25
CA MET A 3 -12.98 -2.38 -1.65
C MET A 3 -14.10 -3.34 -2.11
N ASP A 4 -15.13 -2.85 -2.82
CA ASP A 4 -16.30 -3.64 -3.20
C ASP A 4 -15.95 -4.81 -4.11
N ASN A 5 -14.92 -4.67 -4.95
CA ASN A 5 -14.44 -5.69 -5.87
C ASN A 5 -13.28 -6.53 -5.32
N VAL A 6 -12.92 -6.37 -4.05
CA VAL A 6 -11.83 -7.13 -3.42
C VAL A 6 -12.40 -8.42 -2.84
N GLU A 7 -11.84 -9.57 -3.21
CA GLU A 7 -12.13 -10.87 -2.62
C GLU A 7 -11.32 -11.05 -1.33
N ARG A 8 -10.01 -10.83 -1.41
CA ARG A 8 -9.10 -10.89 -0.26
C ARG A 8 -7.84 -10.07 -0.49
N ILE A 9 -7.18 -9.73 0.60
CA ILE A 9 -5.87 -9.06 0.63
C ILE A 9 -4.89 -10.03 1.26
N GLU A 10 -3.78 -10.29 0.58
CA GLU A 10 -2.68 -11.12 1.06
C GLU A 10 -1.51 -10.20 1.38
N ILE A 11 -0.95 -10.33 2.58
CA ILE A 11 0.17 -9.51 3.03
C ILE A 11 1.35 -10.43 3.31
N VAL A 12 2.44 -10.23 2.57
CA VAL A 12 3.71 -10.92 2.79
C VAL A 12 4.65 -9.94 3.48
N LYS A 13 5.03 -10.22 4.73
CA LYS A 13 5.95 -9.41 5.53
C LYS A 13 7.40 -9.81 5.24
N GLY A 14 8.31 -8.83 5.21
CA GLY A 14 9.74 -9.02 4.96
C GLY A 14 10.13 -8.92 3.48
N ALA A 15 11.43 -8.88 3.21
CA ALA A 15 11.95 -8.70 1.86
C ALA A 15 11.49 -9.82 0.91
N THR A 16 10.85 -9.42 -0.18
CA THR A 16 10.30 -10.32 -1.20
C THR A 16 10.71 -9.92 -2.62
N SER A 17 11.79 -9.13 -2.74
CA SER A 17 12.31 -8.66 -4.03
C SER A 17 12.69 -9.80 -4.98
N ALA A 18 13.03 -10.97 -4.47
CA ALA A 18 13.32 -12.14 -5.30
C ALA A 18 12.16 -12.58 -6.23
N LEU A 19 10.90 -12.25 -5.91
CA LEU A 19 9.74 -12.55 -6.77
C LEU A 19 9.07 -11.29 -7.35
N TYR A 20 9.17 -10.16 -6.64
CA TYR A 20 8.41 -8.94 -6.93
C TYR A 20 9.28 -7.77 -7.37
N GLY A 21 10.61 -7.96 -7.40
CA GLY A 21 11.58 -6.98 -7.88
C GLY A 21 11.83 -5.80 -6.93
N SER A 22 12.24 -4.68 -7.52
CA SER A 22 12.50 -3.43 -6.82
C SER A 22 11.29 -2.99 -5.97
N ASN A 23 11.55 -2.27 -4.86
CA ASN A 23 10.55 -1.75 -3.91
C ASN A 23 9.86 -2.78 -3.00
N ALA A 24 10.21 -4.08 -3.06
CA ALA A 24 9.68 -5.10 -2.17
C ALA A 24 10.57 -5.37 -0.94
N THR A 25 11.25 -4.34 -0.43
CA THR A 25 12.20 -4.41 0.70
C THR A 25 11.52 -4.66 2.05
N GLY A 26 10.29 -4.15 2.25
CA GLY A 26 9.51 -4.29 3.49
C GLY A 26 8.41 -5.35 3.41
N GLY A 27 8.04 -5.78 2.22
CA GLY A 27 6.96 -6.73 1.98
C GLY A 27 6.11 -6.40 0.75
N VAL A 28 5.06 -7.20 0.54
CA VAL A 28 4.13 -7.07 -0.58
C VAL A 28 2.69 -7.18 -0.09
N ILE A 29 1.83 -6.36 -0.65
CA ILE A 29 0.37 -6.43 -0.50
C ILE A 29 -0.21 -6.88 -1.83
N ASN A 30 -0.77 -8.08 -1.88
CA ASN A 30 -1.44 -8.63 -3.06
C ASN A 30 -2.96 -8.53 -2.89
N ILE A 31 -3.62 -7.86 -3.84
CA ILE A 31 -5.07 -7.64 -3.80
C ILE A 31 -5.72 -8.53 -4.85
N ILE A 32 -6.48 -9.51 -4.37
CA ILE A 32 -7.22 -10.45 -5.21
C ILE A 32 -8.62 -9.90 -5.44
N THR A 33 -9.01 -9.73 -6.69
CA THR A 33 -10.34 -9.24 -7.07
C THR A 33 -11.34 -10.39 -7.19
N LYS A 34 -12.60 -10.08 -6.89
CA LYS A 34 -13.72 -11.02 -7.05
C LYS A 34 -13.88 -11.47 -8.50
N ARG A 35 -14.35 -12.70 -8.68
CA ARG A 35 -14.89 -13.22 -9.96
C ARG A 35 -16.38 -13.46 -9.78
N ASN A 36 -17.17 -13.12 -10.79
CA ASN A 36 -18.58 -13.45 -10.76
C ASN A 36 -18.77 -14.97 -10.93
N ARG A 37 -19.53 -15.61 -10.03
CA ARG A 37 -19.83 -17.05 -10.06
C ARG A 37 -21.28 -17.35 -10.40
N GLN A 38 -22.14 -16.33 -10.33
CA GLN A 38 -23.56 -16.44 -10.67
C GLN A 38 -23.79 -16.10 -12.15
N PRO A 39 -24.86 -16.58 -12.79
CA PRO A 39 -25.16 -16.24 -14.18
C PRO A 39 -25.16 -14.73 -14.42
N TRP A 40 -25.73 -13.97 -13.50
CA TRP A 40 -25.60 -12.52 -13.42
C TRP A 40 -25.62 -12.04 -11.98
N THR A 41 -25.05 -10.88 -11.72
CA THR A 41 -25.08 -10.18 -10.44
C THR A 41 -25.20 -8.69 -10.68
N LEU A 42 -25.92 -7.99 -9.81
CA LEU A 42 -25.95 -6.53 -9.78
C LEU A 42 -26.01 -6.06 -8.34
N ASN A 43 -24.90 -5.49 -7.87
CA ASN A 43 -24.83 -4.83 -6.58
C ASN A 43 -24.84 -3.32 -6.78
N VAL A 44 -25.68 -2.61 -6.03
CA VAL A 44 -25.68 -1.16 -5.92
C VAL A 44 -25.46 -0.78 -4.47
N ASN A 45 -24.65 0.27 -4.22
CA ASN A 45 -24.39 0.74 -2.87
C ASN A 45 -24.33 2.27 -2.80
N ALA A 46 -24.74 2.79 -1.64
CA ALA A 46 -24.65 4.19 -1.31
C ALA A 46 -24.14 4.35 0.12
N ARG A 47 -23.27 5.33 0.37
CA ARG A 47 -22.74 5.65 1.69
C ARG A 47 -22.67 7.16 1.88
N TYR A 48 -23.05 7.61 3.06
CA TYR A 48 -22.88 8.97 3.53
C TYR A 48 -22.05 8.98 4.80
N ALA A 49 -21.16 9.96 4.93
CA ALA A 49 -20.32 10.15 6.11
C ALA A 49 -20.15 11.66 6.44
N LYS A 50 -19.50 11.93 7.56
CA LYS A 50 -19.15 13.30 7.98
C LYS A 50 -18.42 14.05 6.85
N HIS A 51 -18.45 15.36 6.85
CA HIS A 51 -17.90 16.25 5.82
C HIS A 51 -18.58 16.10 4.45
N ASN A 52 -19.89 15.79 4.46
CA ASN A 52 -20.68 15.58 3.25
C ASN A 52 -20.04 14.54 2.29
N GLU A 53 -19.35 13.54 2.88
CA GLU A 53 -18.77 12.47 2.08
C GLU A 53 -19.88 11.57 1.55
N GLN A 54 -20.00 11.49 0.24
CA GLN A 54 -21.00 10.71 -0.48
C GLN A 54 -20.27 9.72 -1.39
N ARG A 55 -20.62 8.44 -1.29
CA ARG A 55 -20.09 7.40 -2.18
C ARG A 55 -21.24 6.60 -2.77
N TYR A 56 -21.20 6.43 -4.08
CA TYR A 56 -22.15 5.63 -4.83
C TYR A 56 -21.38 4.62 -5.65
N GLY A 57 -21.85 3.39 -5.68
CA GLY A 57 -21.22 2.33 -6.46
C GLY A 57 -22.23 1.40 -7.11
N ALA A 58 -21.87 0.90 -8.27
CA ALA A 58 -22.57 -0.18 -8.95
C ALA A 58 -21.55 -1.20 -9.46
N THR A 59 -21.83 -2.47 -9.28
CA THR A 59 -21.03 -3.58 -9.84
C THR A 59 -21.97 -4.57 -10.51
N TRP A 60 -21.76 -4.77 -11.79
CA TRP A 60 -22.51 -5.69 -12.62
C TRP A 60 -21.61 -6.83 -13.08
N GLY A 61 -22.07 -8.06 -12.98
CA GLY A 61 -21.36 -9.25 -13.39
C GLY A 61 -22.22 -10.18 -14.25
N LEU A 62 -21.59 -10.77 -15.26
CA LEU A 62 -22.15 -11.85 -16.06
C LEU A 62 -21.20 -13.05 -16.04
N ASN A 63 -21.74 -14.24 -15.99
CA ASN A 63 -20.99 -15.48 -16.09
C ASN A 63 -21.71 -16.49 -16.96
N SER A 64 -21.03 -16.96 -17.98
CA SER A 64 -21.50 -18.00 -18.89
C SER A 64 -20.44 -19.08 -19.03
N LYS A 65 -20.69 -20.09 -19.83
CA LYS A 65 -19.76 -21.21 -20.04
C LYS A 65 -18.33 -20.78 -20.41
N HIS A 66 -18.20 -19.77 -21.24
CA HIS A 66 -16.91 -19.34 -21.80
C HIS A 66 -16.53 -17.89 -21.43
N TRP A 67 -17.45 -17.14 -20.87
CA TRP A 67 -17.26 -15.73 -20.61
C TRP A 67 -17.58 -15.35 -19.18
N ASN A 68 -16.69 -14.61 -18.54
CA ASN A 68 -16.93 -13.98 -17.26
C ASN A 68 -16.65 -12.49 -17.39
N ASN A 69 -17.63 -11.66 -17.05
CA ASN A 69 -17.54 -10.21 -17.12
C ASN A 69 -17.80 -9.59 -15.76
N MET A 70 -17.11 -8.51 -15.44
CA MET A 70 -17.36 -7.70 -14.26
C MET A 70 -17.07 -6.22 -14.56
N LEU A 71 -18.13 -5.42 -14.62
CA LEU A 71 -18.07 -3.96 -14.75
C LEU A 71 -18.38 -3.31 -13.42
N SER A 72 -17.59 -2.33 -13.01
CA SER A 72 -17.84 -1.53 -11.82
C SER A 72 -17.67 -0.05 -12.07
N ALA A 73 -18.58 0.74 -11.49
CA ALA A 73 -18.58 2.19 -11.52
C ALA A 73 -18.73 2.74 -10.10
N HIS A 74 -17.88 3.70 -9.72
CA HIS A 74 -17.94 4.35 -8.43
C HIS A 74 -17.80 5.85 -8.58
N PHE A 75 -18.59 6.58 -7.80
CA PHE A 75 -18.51 8.01 -7.63
C PHE A 75 -18.30 8.33 -6.14
N ASN A 76 -17.40 9.26 -5.86
CA ASN A 76 -17.17 9.78 -4.52
C ASN A 76 -17.09 11.31 -4.56
N ARG A 77 -17.62 11.94 -3.53
CA ARG A 77 -17.51 13.38 -3.28
C ARG A 77 -17.33 13.63 -1.80
N MET A 78 -16.50 14.62 -1.45
CA MET A 78 -16.29 15.08 -0.08
C MET A 78 -16.04 16.60 -0.10
N ASP A 79 -16.48 17.30 0.94
CA ASP A 79 -16.19 18.72 1.13
C ASP A 79 -14.87 18.91 1.91
N ASN A 80 -14.27 20.12 1.82
CA ASN A 80 -13.07 20.48 2.56
C ASN A 80 -13.36 20.51 4.08
N TYR A 81 -12.37 20.18 4.89
CA TYR A 81 -12.43 20.40 6.33
C TYR A 81 -11.03 20.53 6.93
N ASP A 82 -10.93 21.27 8.05
CA ASP A 82 -9.69 21.44 8.79
C ASP A 82 -9.55 20.33 9.84
N VAL A 83 -8.36 19.72 9.90
CA VAL A 83 -8.07 18.62 10.84
C VAL A 83 -7.69 19.16 12.21
N HIS A 84 -7.08 20.34 12.25
CA HIS A 84 -6.52 20.94 13.47
C HIS A 84 -7.06 22.35 13.68
N SER A 85 -7.42 22.66 14.94
CA SER A 85 -7.92 23.98 15.33
C SER A 85 -6.82 25.02 15.53
N ALA A 86 -5.57 24.60 15.64
CA ALA A 86 -4.43 25.48 15.86
C ALA A 86 -3.34 25.25 14.81
N ALA A 87 -2.70 26.32 14.40
CA ALA A 87 -1.53 26.25 13.55
C ALA A 87 -0.36 25.59 14.29
N ASN A 88 0.45 24.81 13.56
CA ASN A 88 1.70 24.30 14.09
C ASN A 88 2.60 25.47 14.53
N PRO A 89 3.16 25.46 15.75
CA PRO A 89 3.95 26.58 16.26
C PRO A 89 5.23 26.87 15.46
N VAL A 90 5.76 25.88 14.76
CA VAL A 90 6.97 26.00 13.91
C VAL A 90 6.60 26.37 12.47
N THR A 91 5.77 25.53 11.82
CA THR A 91 5.41 25.73 10.40
C THR A 91 4.29 26.73 10.18
N ARG A 92 3.52 27.05 11.24
CA ARG A 92 2.33 27.92 11.23
C ARG A 92 1.24 27.48 10.26
N ILE A 93 1.24 26.22 9.87
CA ILE A 93 0.27 25.64 8.95
C ILE A 93 -0.88 25.01 9.75
N ILE A 94 -2.12 25.30 9.32
CA ILE A 94 -3.31 24.51 9.67
C ILE A 94 -3.47 23.45 8.58
N SER A 95 -3.61 22.20 8.98
CA SER A 95 -3.79 21.13 8.01
C SER A 95 -5.24 21.02 7.56
N THR A 96 -5.47 21.24 6.28
CA THR A 96 -6.76 21.08 5.63
C THR A 96 -6.78 19.80 4.80
N VAL A 97 -7.82 18.99 4.98
CA VAL A 97 -8.16 17.90 4.05
C VAL A 97 -9.01 18.51 2.95
N TYR A 98 -8.46 18.57 1.76
CA TYR A 98 -9.15 19.13 0.61
C TYR A 98 -10.21 18.16 0.10
N GLY A 99 -11.39 18.71 -0.19
CA GLY A 99 -12.48 17.95 -0.79
C GLY A 99 -12.15 17.51 -2.20
N ASP A 100 -12.82 16.47 -2.61
CA ASP A 100 -12.63 15.91 -3.94
C ASP A 100 -13.93 15.40 -4.57
N LYS A 101 -13.87 15.25 -5.89
CA LYS A 101 -14.82 14.47 -6.67
C LYS A 101 -14.04 13.40 -7.44
N THR A 102 -14.44 12.16 -7.29
CA THR A 102 -13.75 11.03 -7.89
C THR A 102 -14.70 10.16 -8.68
N VAL A 103 -14.32 9.79 -9.90
CA VAL A 103 -14.99 8.77 -10.71
C VAL A 103 -14.02 7.62 -10.94
N ASN A 104 -14.47 6.39 -10.79
CA ASN A 104 -13.66 5.20 -11.07
C ASN A 104 -14.51 4.19 -11.84
N LEU A 105 -14.08 3.85 -13.05
CA LEU A 105 -14.68 2.83 -13.91
C LEU A 105 -13.68 1.70 -14.07
N LYS A 106 -14.12 0.45 -13.94
CA LYS A 106 -13.30 -0.74 -14.17
C LYS A 106 -14.09 -1.82 -14.85
N GLU A 107 -13.48 -2.40 -15.88
CA GLU A 107 -13.98 -3.54 -16.63
C GLU A 107 -12.98 -4.69 -16.54
N GLN A 108 -13.50 -5.89 -16.40
CA GLN A 108 -12.74 -7.12 -16.51
C GLN A 108 -13.55 -8.14 -17.29
N LEU A 109 -13.03 -8.57 -18.43
CA LEU A 109 -13.60 -9.59 -19.27
C LEU A 109 -12.65 -10.79 -19.36
N THR A 110 -13.11 -11.96 -18.99
CA THR A 110 -12.36 -13.22 -19.10
C THR A 110 -13.02 -14.13 -20.11
N TRP A 111 -12.25 -14.60 -21.06
CA TRP A 111 -12.62 -15.62 -22.04
C TRP A 111 -11.92 -16.94 -21.72
N SER A 112 -12.69 -18.01 -21.55
CA SER A 112 -12.18 -19.35 -21.22
C SER A 112 -12.76 -20.35 -22.21
N PRO A 113 -12.15 -20.50 -23.42
CA PRO A 113 -12.61 -21.45 -24.45
C PRO A 113 -12.50 -22.90 -24.02
N ALA A 114 -11.53 -23.20 -23.13
CA ALA A 114 -11.27 -24.51 -22.57
C ALA A 114 -11.01 -24.40 -21.07
N SER A 115 -11.11 -25.51 -20.33
CA SER A 115 -10.87 -25.54 -18.88
C SER A 115 -9.43 -25.21 -18.49
N ASN A 116 -8.48 -25.49 -19.38
CA ASN A 116 -7.04 -25.27 -19.18
C ASN A 116 -6.52 -23.96 -19.75
N PHE A 117 -7.38 -23.12 -20.35
CA PHE A 117 -6.95 -21.85 -20.94
C PHE A 117 -7.90 -20.71 -20.59
N SER A 118 -7.33 -19.57 -20.21
CA SER A 118 -8.09 -18.33 -20.04
C SER A 118 -7.30 -17.10 -20.48
N LEU A 119 -8.03 -16.16 -21.12
CA LEU A 119 -7.53 -14.84 -21.47
C LEU A 119 -8.39 -13.79 -20.77
N THR A 120 -7.78 -12.93 -19.95
CA THR A 120 -8.46 -11.87 -19.20
C THR A 120 -7.98 -10.51 -19.71
N GLY A 121 -8.92 -9.72 -20.24
CA GLY A 121 -8.73 -8.30 -20.55
C GLY A 121 -9.21 -7.43 -19.38
N ARG A 122 -8.51 -6.33 -19.11
CA ARG A 122 -8.88 -5.33 -18.11
C ARG A 122 -8.77 -3.95 -18.70
N ALA A 123 -9.68 -3.05 -18.31
CA ALA A 123 -9.63 -1.63 -18.61
C ALA A 123 -10.07 -0.84 -17.39
N GLY A 124 -9.45 0.29 -17.14
CA GLY A 124 -9.76 1.17 -16.02
C GLY A 124 -9.66 2.63 -16.42
N TYR A 125 -10.55 3.43 -15.86
CA TYR A 125 -10.47 4.88 -15.91
C TYR A 125 -10.72 5.44 -14.51
N PHE A 126 -9.81 6.30 -14.06
CA PHE A 126 -9.93 7.04 -12.82
C PHE A 126 -9.82 8.53 -13.11
N PHE A 127 -10.72 9.31 -12.50
CA PHE A 127 -10.67 10.76 -12.51
C PHE A 127 -10.86 11.28 -11.10
N ARG A 128 -10.04 12.25 -10.69
CA ARG A 128 -10.19 12.98 -9.43
C ARG A 128 -9.96 14.47 -9.67
N GLU A 129 -10.85 15.29 -9.14
CA GLU A 129 -10.68 16.74 -9.04
C GLU A 129 -10.61 17.12 -7.56
N THR A 130 -9.49 17.75 -7.14
CA THR A 130 -9.26 18.19 -5.77
C THR A 130 -9.23 19.71 -5.73
N VAL A 131 -10.03 20.31 -4.84
CA VAL A 131 -10.20 21.77 -4.78
C VAL A 131 -9.27 22.35 -3.71
N ARG A 132 -7.99 22.59 -4.05
CA ARG A 132 -7.06 23.38 -3.22
C ARG A 132 -7.29 24.87 -3.37
N SER A 133 -7.59 25.31 -4.58
CA SER A 133 -7.98 26.67 -4.94
C SER A 133 -9.31 26.62 -5.68
N ALA A 134 -10.20 27.56 -5.40
CA ALA A 134 -11.49 27.65 -6.08
C ALA A 134 -11.36 27.83 -7.59
N ASP A 135 -10.37 28.61 -8.02
CA ASP A 135 -10.16 28.98 -9.43
C ASP A 135 -9.23 28.02 -10.17
N GLN A 136 -8.45 27.22 -9.43
CA GLN A 136 -7.44 26.32 -9.99
C GLN A 136 -7.43 24.98 -9.25
N PRO A 137 -8.44 24.11 -9.45
CA PRO A 137 -8.44 22.76 -8.92
C PRO A 137 -7.40 21.89 -9.63
N GLU A 138 -6.82 20.96 -8.86
CA GLU A 138 -5.96 19.91 -9.40
C GLU A 138 -6.79 18.75 -9.94
N ARG A 139 -6.44 18.26 -11.12
CA ARG A 139 -7.07 17.11 -11.77
C ARG A 139 -6.08 15.97 -11.95
N TYR A 140 -6.55 14.79 -11.63
CA TYR A 140 -5.80 13.54 -11.76
C TYR A 140 -6.57 12.59 -12.64
N ARG A 141 -5.89 11.96 -13.61
CA ARG A 141 -6.45 10.95 -14.51
C ARG A 141 -5.54 9.75 -14.54
N ASP A 142 -6.15 8.58 -14.56
CA ASP A 142 -5.45 7.31 -14.72
C ASP A 142 -6.19 6.51 -15.78
N PHE A 143 -5.46 6.04 -16.78
CA PHE A 143 -5.90 5.11 -17.79
C PHE A 143 -5.09 3.83 -17.61
N SER A 144 -5.75 2.78 -17.19
CA SER A 144 -5.09 1.50 -16.97
C SER A 144 -5.72 0.40 -17.83
N GLY A 145 -4.89 -0.54 -18.26
CA GLY A 145 -5.35 -1.65 -19.07
C GLY A 145 -4.40 -2.83 -19.03
N GLY A 146 -4.81 -3.96 -19.55
CA GLY A 146 -3.92 -5.09 -19.66
C GLY A 146 -4.59 -6.37 -20.09
N LEU A 147 -3.75 -7.32 -20.46
CA LEU A 147 -4.13 -8.67 -20.85
C LEU A 147 -3.39 -9.67 -19.97
N ARG A 148 -4.06 -10.72 -19.56
CA ARG A 148 -3.46 -11.86 -18.86
C ARG A 148 -3.92 -13.17 -19.48
N MET A 149 -2.98 -13.95 -19.94
CA MET A 149 -3.16 -15.33 -20.35
C MET A 149 -2.78 -16.27 -19.20
N ASN A 150 -3.58 -17.27 -18.92
CA ASN A 150 -3.21 -18.41 -18.09
C ASN A 150 -3.47 -19.67 -18.93
N TRP A 151 -2.45 -20.51 -19.03
CA TRP A 151 -2.50 -21.74 -19.81
C TRP A 151 -1.88 -22.89 -19.01
N GLN A 152 -2.72 -23.82 -18.59
CA GLN A 152 -2.29 -25.10 -18.04
C GLN A 152 -1.95 -26.03 -19.21
N ILE A 153 -0.65 -26.13 -19.53
CA ILE A 153 -0.13 -26.90 -20.68
C ILE A 153 -0.32 -28.38 -20.42
N SER A 154 -0.05 -28.81 -19.17
CA SER A 154 -0.23 -30.18 -18.69
C SER A 154 -0.67 -30.16 -17.20
N ASP A 155 -0.85 -31.31 -16.59
CA ASP A 155 -1.12 -31.41 -15.14
C ASP A 155 0.06 -30.91 -14.28
N ALA A 156 1.27 -30.92 -14.86
CA ALA A 156 2.49 -30.49 -14.20
C ALA A 156 2.93 -29.06 -14.58
N ASP A 157 2.49 -28.55 -15.72
CA ASP A 157 3.03 -27.35 -16.34
C ASP A 157 1.98 -26.27 -16.51
N ASP A 158 2.27 -25.08 -15.98
CA ASP A 158 1.43 -23.93 -16.24
C ASP A 158 2.24 -22.69 -16.65
N LEU A 159 1.70 -21.93 -17.62
CA LEU A 159 2.28 -20.75 -18.21
C LEU A 159 1.34 -19.57 -18.00
N GLN A 160 1.88 -18.46 -17.50
CA GLN A 160 1.18 -17.19 -17.42
C GLN A 160 1.96 -16.14 -18.20
N ALA A 161 1.25 -15.39 -19.03
CA ALA A 161 1.79 -14.21 -19.67
C ALA A 161 0.86 -13.03 -19.37
N SER A 162 1.42 -11.88 -19.07
CA SER A 162 0.61 -10.69 -18.83
C SER A 162 1.31 -9.44 -19.37
N TYR A 163 0.48 -8.56 -19.91
CA TYR A 163 0.85 -7.20 -20.28
C TYR A 163 -0.02 -6.23 -19.49
N ALA A 164 0.58 -5.16 -18.95
CA ALA A 164 -0.15 -4.09 -18.31
C ALA A 164 0.35 -2.73 -18.82
N PHE A 165 -0.60 -1.85 -19.03
CA PHE A 165 -0.43 -0.44 -19.38
C PHE A 165 -1.03 0.41 -18.27
N ASP A 166 -0.33 1.46 -17.87
CA ASP A 166 -0.80 2.45 -16.91
C ASP A 166 -0.31 3.82 -17.33
N GLN A 167 -1.23 4.80 -17.38
CA GLN A 167 -0.91 6.20 -17.63
C GLN A 167 -1.58 7.06 -16.57
N TYR A 168 -0.79 7.70 -15.73
CA TYR A 168 -1.25 8.59 -14.69
C TYR A 168 -0.83 10.04 -15.01
N ASP A 169 -1.82 10.91 -15.17
CA ASP A 169 -1.65 12.34 -15.47
C ASP A 169 -2.11 13.20 -14.29
N LYS A 170 -1.36 14.28 -13.99
CA LYS A 170 -1.79 15.39 -13.15
C LYS A 170 -1.82 16.66 -13.98
N SER A 171 -2.81 17.51 -13.73
CA SER A 171 -2.95 18.82 -14.36
C SER A 171 -3.61 19.83 -13.41
N ASP A 172 -3.31 21.09 -13.63
CA ASP A 172 -3.99 22.21 -13.01
C ASP A 172 -5.05 22.77 -13.96
N TYR A 173 -6.30 22.76 -13.53
CA TYR A 173 -7.42 23.26 -14.33
C TYR A 173 -7.76 24.69 -13.99
N GLN A 174 -7.55 25.60 -14.93
CA GLN A 174 -7.90 27.01 -14.79
C GLN A 174 -9.37 27.23 -15.17
N ARG A 175 -10.24 27.48 -14.20
CA ARG A 175 -11.68 27.59 -14.42
C ARG A 175 -12.08 28.78 -15.31
N ILE A 176 -11.37 29.90 -15.22
CA ILE A 176 -11.64 31.12 -15.99
C ILE A 176 -11.36 30.90 -17.47
N THR A 177 -10.18 30.41 -17.79
CA THR A 177 -9.74 30.18 -19.19
C THR A 177 -10.19 28.83 -19.75
N ARG A 178 -10.67 27.91 -18.88
CA ARG A 178 -11.02 26.50 -19.18
C ARG A 178 -9.84 25.70 -19.72
N LEU A 179 -8.62 26.09 -19.41
CA LEU A 179 -7.41 25.37 -19.78
C LEU A 179 -7.08 24.31 -18.74
N ASP A 180 -6.67 23.15 -19.22
CA ASP A 180 -6.20 22.03 -18.40
C ASP A 180 -4.70 21.84 -18.68
N ILE A 181 -3.84 22.37 -17.78
CA ILE A 181 -2.40 22.43 -17.96
C ILE A 181 -1.78 21.21 -17.28
N ARG A 182 -1.32 20.26 -18.08
CA ARG A 182 -0.65 19.06 -17.57
C ARG A 182 0.78 19.38 -17.13
N ASP A 183 1.10 19.11 -15.88
CA ASP A 183 2.41 19.28 -15.27
C ASP A 183 3.11 17.95 -14.97
N TYR A 184 2.38 16.84 -15.04
CA TYR A 184 2.88 15.51 -14.76
C TYR A 184 2.21 14.44 -15.61
N SER A 185 2.99 13.50 -16.14
CA SER A 185 2.52 12.26 -16.78
C SER A 185 3.51 11.15 -16.54
N ASN A 186 3.04 10.02 -16.05
CA ASN A 186 3.83 8.79 -15.96
C ASN A 186 3.15 7.69 -16.77
N VAL A 187 3.87 7.13 -17.73
CA VAL A 187 3.37 6.04 -18.58
C VAL A 187 4.24 4.81 -18.38
N GLN A 188 3.62 3.72 -17.96
CA GLN A 188 4.29 2.45 -17.72
C GLN A 188 3.71 1.37 -18.62
N ASN A 189 4.59 0.60 -19.24
CA ASN A 189 4.29 -0.62 -19.95
C ASN A 189 5.06 -1.76 -19.31
N SER A 190 4.36 -2.77 -18.84
CA SER A 190 4.99 -3.94 -18.22
C SER A 190 4.55 -5.23 -18.90
N PHE A 191 5.50 -6.11 -19.10
CA PHE A 191 5.26 -7.46 -19.58
C PHE A 191 5.86 -8.46 -18.59
N ARG A 192 5.11 -9.50 -18.23
CA ARG A 192 5.55 -10.57 -17.35
C ARG A 192 5.26 -11.92 -17.96
N LEU A 193 6.27 -12.81 -17.93
CA LEU A 193 6.17 -14.22 -18.25
C LEU A 193 6.50 -15.05 -17.02
N LEU A 194 5.67 -16.05 -16.70
CA LEU A 194 5.86 -16.94 -15.57
C LEU A 194 5.56 -18.37 -15.99
N TYR A 195 6.48 -19.27 -15.72
CA TYR A 195 6.30 -20.71 -15.92
C TYR A 195 6.46 -21.44 -14.59
N ASN A 196 5.55 -22.35 -14.30
CA ASN A 196 5.61 -23.24 -13.15
C ASN A 196 5.65 -24.70 -13.62
N HIS A 197 6.52 -25.47 -13.00
CA HIS A 197 6.58 -26.94 -13.16
C HIS A 197 6.43 -27.62 -11.80
N THR A 198 5.46 -28.52 -11.69
CA THR A 198 5.23 -29.33 -10.50
C THR A 198 5.80 -30.73 -10.71
N PHE A 199 6.81 -31.10 -9.93
CA PHE A 199 7.43 -32.41 -9.98
C PHE A 199 6.55 -33.48 -9.29
N GLY A 200 6.75 -34.75 -9.62
CA GLY A 200 5.97 -35.86 -9.06
C GLY A 200 5.99 -35.99 -7.53
N GLY A 201 6.99 -35.40 -6.85
CA GLY A 201 7.06 -35.30 -5.38
C GLY A 201 6.27 -34.14 -4.78
N GLY A 202 5.67 -33.28 -5.61
CA GLY A 202 4.94 -32.08 -5.19
C GLY A 202 5.80 -30.84 -5.01
N ASP A 203 7.10 -30.92 -5.37
CA ASP A 203 7.98 -29.76 -5.45
C ASP A 203 7.59 -28.87 -6.62
N VAL A 204 7.82 -27.56 -6.51
CA VAL A 204 7.46 -26.61 -7.57
C VAL A 204 8.66 -25.77 -7.95
N LEU A 205 8.99 -25.77 -9.25
CA LEU A 205 9.92 -24.82 -9.86
C LEU A 205 9.12 -23.70 -10.54
N THR A 206 9.39 -22.46 -10.17
CA THR A 206 8.87 -21.26 -10.81
C THR A 206 10.02 -20.52 -11.48
N VAL A 207 9.88 -20.20 -12.77
CA VAL A 207 10.83 -19.35 -13.53
C VAL A 207 10.03 -18.22 -14.16
N GLY A 208 10.57 -17.00 -14.12
CA GLY A 208 9.89 -15.87 -14.70
C GLY A 208 10.81 -14.72 -15.08
N SER A 209 10.27 -13.80 -15.87
CA SER A 209 10.94 -12.59 -16.34
C SER A 209 9.94 -11.45 -16.44
N ASP A 210 10.34 -10.25 -16.02
CA ASP A 210 9.58 -9.01 -16.18
C ASP A 210 10.36 -8.05 -17.08
N LEU A 211 9.61 -7.29 -17.89
CA LEU A 211 10.11 -6.14 -18.66
C LEU A 211 9.26 -4.94 -18.27
N LEU A 212 9.88 -3.82 -17.94
CA LEU A 212 9.19 -2.57 -17.65
C LEU A 212 9.81 -1.45 -18.46
N HIS A 213 8.96 -0.72 -19.19
CA HIS A 213 9.30 0.56 -19.80
C HIS A 213 8.56 1.67 -19.03
N ASP A 214 9.32 2.57 -18.42
CA ASP A 214 8.82 3.70 -17.64
C ASP A 214 9.17 5.01 -18.33
N TYR A 215 8.14 5.83 -18.63
CA TYR A 215 8.26 7.17 -19.19
C TYR A 215 7.68 8.17 -18.21
N LEU A 216 8.45 9.19 -17.86
CA LEU A 216 8.06 10.27 -16.97
C LEU A 216 8.20 11.62 -17.67
N TYR A 217 7.09 12.37 -17.73
CA TYR A 217 7.04 13.80 -17.99
C TYR A 217 6.72 14.53 -16.69
N ASN A 218 7.51 15.55 -16.35
CA ASN A 218 7.24 16.38 -15.18
C ASN A 218 7.96 17.72 -15.36
N THR A 219 7.25 18.83 -15.24
CA THR A 219 7.79 20.19 -15.35
C THR A 219 8.83 20.53 -14.28
N ASN A 220 8.92 19.73 -13.21
CA ASN A 220 9.91 19.85 -12.15
C ASN A 220 11.20 19.05 -12.40
N LEU A 221 11.32 18.40 -13.56
CA LEU A 221 12.54 17.70 -13.97
C LEU A 221 13.37 18.58 -14.88
N GLU A 222 14.68 18.49 -14.74
CA GLU A 222 15.58 19.06 -15.74
C GLU A 222 15.35 18.37 -17.09
N GLY A 223 15.03 19.17 -18.14
CA GLY A 223 14.67 18.67 -19.47
C GLY A 223 13.29 17.98 -19.55
N GLU A 224 12.45 18.09 -18.51
CA GLU A 224 11.04 17.71 -18.41
C GLU A 224 10.71 16.22 -18.65
N THR A 225 11.51 15.47 -19.37
CA THR A 225 11.23 14.07 -19.71
C THR A 225 12.37 13.13 -19.37
N ARG A 226 12.02 11.93 -18.87
CA ARG A 226 12.97 10.83 -18.59
C ARG A 226 12.35 9.50 -18.96
N LYS A 227 13.20 8.53 -19.27
CA LYS A 227 12.81 7.14 -19.59
C LYS A 227 13.73 6.17 -18.86
N GLN A 228 13.17 5.04 -18.48
CA GLN A 228 13.92 3.94 -17.89
C GLN A 228 13.35 2.62 -18.39
N ASP A 229 14.21 1.73 -18.84
CA ASP A 229 13.89 0.33 -19.10
C ASP A 229 14.47 -0.53 -17.98
N SER A 230 13.72 -1.51 -17.53
CA SER A 230 14.25 -2.56 -16.66
C SER A 230 13.83 -3.93 -17.14
N TRP A 231 14.69 -4.91 -16.91
CA TRP A 231 14.39 -6.31 -17.15
C TRP A 231 14.99 -7.18 -16.05
N ASP A 232 14.40 -8.32 -15.86
CA ASP A 232 14.85 -9.26 -14.87
C ASP A 232 14.64 -10.70 -15.30
N LEU A 233 15.32 -11.59 -14.58
CA LEU A 233 15.14 -13.03 -14.65
C LEU A 233 15.15 -13.58 -13.23
N PHE A 234 14.18 -14.43 -12.88
CA PHE A 234 14.12 -15.04 -11.56
C PHE A 234 13.72 -16.51 -11.62
N ALA A 235 14.19 -17.25 -10.62
CA ALA A 235 13.79 -18.62 -10.37
C ALA A 235 13.53 -18.83 -8.88
N GLN A 236 12.51 -19.64 -8.57
CA GLN A 236 12.20 -20.10 -7.22
C GLN A 236 11.97 -21.60 -7.24
N TYR A 237 12.51 -22.30 -6.24
CA TYR A 237 12.24 -23.70 -6.00
C TYR A 237 11.61 -23.89 -4.63
N ASP A 238 10.43 -24.49 -4.61
CA ASP A 238 9.67 -24.86 -3.41
C ASP A 238 9.85 -26.36 -3.20
N TRP A 239 10.66 -26.72 -2.21
CA TRP A 239 11.05 -28.08 -1.92
C TRP A 239 10.29 -28.63 -0.71
N ARG A 240 9.44 -29.63 -0.92
CA ARG A 240 8.69 -30.35 0.10
C ARG A 240 9.44 -31.59 0.52
N LEU A 241 10.42 -31.43 1.43
CA LEU A 241 11.25 -32.54 1.92
C LEU A 241 10.41 -33.66 2.55
N ASN A 242 9.37 -33.29 3.30
CA ASN A 242 8.40 -34.20 3.93
C ASN A 242 7.25 -33.38 4.55
N ASP A 243 6.31 -34.04 5.24
CA ASP A 243 5.15 -33.37 5.88
C ASP A 243 5.53 -32.31 6.94
N ARG A 244 6.77 -32.31 7.43
CA ARG A 244 7.24 -31.41 8.47
C ARG A 244 8.13 -30.30 7.97
N TRP A 245 8.85 -30.50 6.87
CA TRP A 245 9.86 -29.56 6.36
C TRP A 245 9.55 -29.13 4.95
N GLU A 246 9.50 -27.83 4.76
CA GLU A 246 9.36 -27.17 3.47
C GLU A 246 10.43 -26.07 3.37
N LEU A 247 11.19 -26.05 2.28
CA LEU A 247 12.22 -25.05 1.99
C LEU A 247 11.86 -24.32 0.70
N VAL A 248 12.02 -22.99 0.69
CA VAL A 248 11.83 -22.18 -0.49
C VAL A 248 13.10 -21.39 -0.73
N GLY A 249 13.77 -21.67 -1.83
CA GLY A 249 14.93 -20.90 -2.33
C GLY A 249 14.56 -20.10 -3.56
N ALA A 250 14.99 -18.84 -3.64
CA ALA A 250 14.80 -18.02 -4.84
C ALA A 250 16.01 -17.15 -5.12
N LEU A 251 16.22 -16.87 -6.40
CA LEU A 251 17.25 -15.97 -6.91
C LEU A 251 16.67 -15.13 -8.04
N ARG A 252 16.97 -13.83 -8.03
CA ARG A 252 16.57 -12.90 -9.09
C ARG A 252 17.72 -12.00 -9.46
N TYR A 253 17.87 -11.75 -10.74
CA TYR A 253 18.75 -10.74 -11.31
C TYR A 253 17.92 -9.65 -11.96
N ASP A 254 18.18 -8.39 -11.61
CA ASP A 254 17.52 -7.20 -12.16
C ASP A 254 18.55 -6.30 -12.83
N TYR A 255 18.16 -5.65 -13.92
CA TYR A 255 18.94 -4.64 -14.63
C TYR A 255 18.08 -3.41 -14.93
N PHE A 256 18.66 -2.22 -14.74
CA PHE A 256 18.05 -0.91 -15.01
C PHE A 256 18.92 -0.13 -16.00
N SER A 257 18.31 0.39 -17.07
CA SER A 257 19.02 1.12 -18.13
C SER A 257 19.53 2.48 -17.67
N ASP A 258 18.78 3.18 -16.79
CA ASP A 258 19.19 4.44 -16.18
C ASP A 258 20.23 4.18 -15.09
N GLY A 259 21.47 4.69 -15.32
CA GLY A 259 22.62 4.42 -14.45
C GLY A 259 23.28 3.06 -14.64
N LYS A 260 22.77 2.16 -15.52
CA LYS A 260 23.30 0.81 -15.79
C LYS A 260 23.48 -0.01 -14.50
N ASP A 261 22.48 0.07 -13.61
CA ASP A 261 22.50 -0.57 -12.31
C ASP A 261 21.96 -2.00 -12.38
N SER A 262 22.55 -2.92 -11.60
CA SER A 262 22.13 -4.31 -11.59
C SER A 262 22.22 -4.92 -10.18
N HIS A 263 21.28 -5.81 -9.87
CA HIS A 263 21.16 -6.43 -8.55
C HIS A 263 20.89 -7.92 -8.64
N LEU A 264 21.56 -8.67 -7.77
CA LEU A 264 21.27 -10.08 -7.53
C LEU A 264 20.66 -10.24 -6.14
N THR A 265 19.42 -10.73 -6.06
CA THR A 265 18.64 -10.82 -4.82
C THR A 265 18.29 -12.26 -4.46
N PRO A 266 19.02 -12.87 -3.50
CA PRO A 266 18.69 -14.20 -2.98
C PRO A 266 17.60 -14.14 -1.90
N LYS A 267 16.86 -15.25 -1.76
CA LYS A 267 15.89 -15.51 -0.69
C LYS A 267 15.93 -16.97 -0.28
N LEU A 268 15.84 -17.22 1.01
CA LEU A 268 15.71 -18.56 1.59
C LEU A 268 14.69 -18.53 2.72
N ASN A 269 13.69 -19.40 2.66
CA ASN A 269 12.72 -19.61 3.71
C ASN A 269 12.66 -21.08 4.09
N VAL A 270 12.46 -21.34 5.37
CA VAL A 270 12.28 -22.67 5.94
C VAL A 270 11.00 -22.67 6.77
N CYS A 271 10.14 -23.66 6.55
CA CYS A 271 8.98 -23.94 7.39
C CYS A 271 9.17 -25.31 8.05
N TYR A 272 9.08 -25.33 9.38
CA TYR A 272 9.13 -26.54 10.18
C TYR A 272 7.83 -26.74 10.95
N LYS A 273 7.18 -27.87 10.77
CA LYS A 273 5.92 -28.26 11.41
C LYS A 273 6.17 -29.42 12.39
N PRO A 274 6.69 -29.16 13.62
CA PRO A 274 6.94 -30.21 14.60
C PRO A 274 5.67 -30.93 15.03
N LEU A 275 4.55 -30.22 15.04
CA LEU A 275 3.22 -30.71 15.34
C LEU A 275 2.25 -30.26 14.24
N ARG A 276 1.11 -30.96 14.08
CA ARG A 276 0.08 -30.59 13.09
C ARG A 276 -0.50 -29.18 13.28
N ASN A 277 -0.43 -28.68 14.49
CA ASN A 277 -0.98 -27.38 14.88
C ASN A 277 0.07 -26.33 15.23
N LEU A 278 1.37 -26.62 15.02
CA LEU A 278 2.47 -25.69 15.24
C LEU A 278 3.32 -25.57 13.97
N ALA A 279 3.46 -24.36 13.46
CA ALA A 279 4.36 -24.05 12.37
C ALA A 279 5.39 -23.00 12.81
N ILE A 280 6.67 -23.28 12.59
CA ILE A 280 7.79 -22.38 12.84
C ILE A 280 8.38 -22.03 11.48
N ARG A 281 8.56 -20.74 11.21
CA ARG A 281 9.11 -20.25 9.94
C ARG A 281 10.31 -19.36 10.20
N ALA A 282 11.41 -19.64 9.51
CA ALA A 282 12.59 -18.77 9.49
C ALA A 282 12.85 -18.33 8.05
N GLY A 283 13.24 -17.09 7.86
CA GLY A 283 13.48 -16.53 6.55
C GLY A 283 14.63 -15.54 6.53
N TYR A 284 15.37 -15.58 5.43
CA TYR A 284 16.29 -14.55 5.00
C TYR A 284 15.91 -14.09 3.60
N GLY A 285 15.89 -12.78 3.38
CA GLY A 285 15.68 -12.20 2.06
C GLY A 285 16.52 -10.94 1.89
N MET A 286 17.14 -10.83 0.75
CA MET A 286 17.71 -9.57 0.29
C MET A 286 16.65 -8.81 -0.49
N GLY A 287 16.57 -7.51 -0.30
CA GLY A 287 15.74 -6.61 -1.07
C GLY A 287 16.57 -5.45 -1.60
N PHE A 288 16.08 -4.80 -2.64
CA PHE A 288 16.70 -3.57 -3.13
C PHE A 288 15.63 -2.59 -3.60
N ARG A 289 16.02 -1.31 -3.71
CA ARG A 289 15.22 -0.25 -4.30
C ARG A 289 16.12 0.63 -5.18
N ALA A 290 15.89 0.60 -6.47
CA ALA A 290 16.57 1.51 -7.38
C ALA A 290 16.06 2.96 -7.16
N PRO A 291 16.93 3.99 -7.31
CA PRO A 291 16.50 5.37 -7.30
C PRO A 291 15.47 5.63 -8.39
N THR A 292 14.43 6.36 -8.06
CA THR A 292 13.42 6.78 -9.04
C THR A 292 13.96 7.90 -9.92
N LEU A 293 13.39 8.08 -11.12
CA LEU A 293 13.71 9.20 -12.00
C LEU A 293 13.51 10.56 -11.31
N LYS A 294 12.56 10.65 -10.38
CA LYS A 294 12.34 11.85 -9.56
C LYS A 294 13.51 12.13 -8.62
N GLU A 295 13.96 11.13 -7.88
CA GLU A 295 15.08 11.27 -6.93
C GLU A 295 16.38 11.65 -7.62
N LYS A 296 16.55 11.27 -8.88
CA LYS A 296 17.75 11.59 -9.66
C LYS A 296 17.69 12.97 -10.32
N TYR A 297 16.51 13.39 -10.80
CA TYR A 297 16.41 14.50 -11.75
C TYR A 297 15.51 15.65 -11.32
N TYR A 298 14.96 15.65 -10.08
CA TYR A 298 14.17 16.79 -9.60
C TYR A 298 15.00 18.05 -9.43
N ASN A 299 14.40 19.17 -9.82
CA ASN A 299 14.91 20.51 -9.53
C ASN A 299 13.71 21.47 -9.48
N PHE A 300 13.15 21.71 -8.30
CA PHE A 300 11.97 22.54 -8.17
C PHE A 300 11.85 23.22 -6.80
N ASP A 301 11.17 24.35 -6.79
CA ASP A 301 10.80 25.07 -5.57
C ASP A 301 9.63 24.35 -4.86
N MET A 302 9.88 23.84 -3.68
CA MET A 302 8.88 23.22 -2.81
C MET A 302 8.16 24.29 -1.99
N SER A 303 7.24 25.01 -2.65
CA SER A 303 6.34 26.00 -2.02
C SER A 303 7.05 27.12 -1.25
N GLY A 304 8.20 27.57 -1.72
CA GLY A 304 8.97 28.66 -1.09
C GLY A 304 9.69 28.27 0.20
N ILE A 305 9.90 26.95 0.44
CA ILE A 305 10.60 26.44 1.61
C ILE A 305 12.00 25.95 1.23
N TRP A 306 12.09 25.07 0.23
CA TRP A 306 13.33 24.49 -0.26
C TRP A 306 13.32 24.35 -1.78
N ILE A 307 14.51 24.36 -2.37
CA ILE A 307 14.71 23.86 -3.73
C ILE A 307 15.08 22.39 -3.60
N VAL A 308 14.17 21.50 -3.97
CA VAL A 308 14.44 20.06 -3.98
C VAL A 308 15.36 19.74 -5.14
N GLU A 309 16.52 19.15 -4.84
CA GLU A 309 17.56 18.83 -5.81
C GLU A 309 17.75 17.33 -5.94
N GLY A 310 17.58 16.80 -7.16
CA GLY A 310 17.88 15.43 -7.50
C GLY A 310 19.39 15.16 -7.50
N ASN A 311 19.75 13.86 -7.48
CA ASN A 311 21.14 13.44 -7.51
C ASN A 311 21.30 12.22 -8.42
N GLU A 312 21.94 12.41 -9.57
CA GLU A 312 22.19 11.35 -10.56
C GLU A 312 23.13 10.24 -10.06
N HIS A 313 23.94 10.54 -9.04
CA HIS A 313 24.90 9.59 -8.45
C HIS A 313 24.32 8.73 -7.32
N LEU A 314 23.02 8.76 -7.12
CA LEU A 314 22.36 7.91 -6.13
C LEU A 314 22.60 6.42 -6.43
N LYS A 315 22.98 5.70 -5.39
CA LYS A 315 23.11 4.24 -5.40
C LYS A 315 21.81 3.60 -4.97
N SER A 316 21.52 2.42 -5.48
CA SER A 316 20.39 1.63 -5.03
C SER A 316 20.48 1.29 -3.54
N GLU A 317 19.35 1.37 -2.88
CA GLU A 317 19.17 0.92 -1.50
C GLU A 317 19.14 -0.61 -1.47
N VAL A 318 19.90 -1.21 -0.56
CA VAL A 318 19.97 -2.67 -0.38
C VAL A 318 19.60 -3.02 1.05
N SER A 319 18.68 -3.96 1.22
CA SER A 319 18.23 -4.44 2.52
C SER A 319 18.52 -5.92 2.74
N HIS A 320 18.87 -6.27 3.98
CA HIS A 320 19.00 -7.64 4.45
C HIS A 320 17.97 -7.87 5.57
N ASN A 321 16.98 -8.70 5.28
CA ASN A 321 15.89 -9.00 6.20
C ASN A 321 16.01 -10.42 6.75
N PHE A 322 15.94 -10.54 8.08
CA PHE A 322 15.87 -11.80 8.81
C PHE A 322 14.56 -11.83 9.59
N ASN A 323 13.84 -12.93 9.52
CA ASN A 323 12.61 -13.12 10.27
C ASN A 323 12.51 -14.53 10.85
N LEU A 324 11.86 -14.62 12.01
CA LEU A 324 11.49 -15.86 12.66
C LEU A 324 10.07 -15.72 13.19
N SER A 325 9.22 -16.69 12.93
CA SER A 325 7.84 -16.67 13.40
C SER A 325 7.38 -18.05 13.83
N ALA A 326 6.46 -18.10 14.78
CA ALA A 326 5.75 -19.28 15.22
C ALA A 326 4.25 -19.04 15.22
N GLU A 327 3.49 -20.03 14.78
CA GLU A 327 2.03 -20.00 14.76
C GLU A 327 1.52 -21.31 15.36
N TYR A 328 0.67 -21.20 16.39
CA TYR A 328 0.04 -22.33 17.05
C TYR A 328 -1.48 -22.18 17.02
N THR A 329 -2.17 -23.19 16.48
CA THR A 329 -3.62 -23.21 16.39
C THR A 329 -4.18 -24.41 17.14
N LYS A 330 -5.12 -24.18 18.07
CA LYS A 330 -5.80 -25.25 18.80
C LYS A 330 -7.27 -24.89 19.03
N GLY A 331 -8.17 -25.66 18.42
CA GLY A 331 -9.61 -25.43 18.52
C GLY A 331 -9.98 -24.03 18.02
N HIS A 332 -10.53 -23.20 18.89
CA HIS A 332 -10.97 -21.85 18.60
C HIS A 332 -9.87 -20.79 18.71
N TYR A 333 -8.67 -21.18 19.10
CA TYR A 333 -7.58 -20.26 19.44
C TYR A 333 -6.45 -20.34 18.42
N ASN A 334 -5.91 -19.20 18.03
CA ASN A 334 -4.71 -19.06 17.23
C ASN A 334 -3.78 -18.07 17.93
N TYR A 335 -2.51 -18.46 18.09
CA TYR A 335 -1.46 -17.67 18.70
C TYR A 335 -0.35 -17.48 17.68
N THR A 336 0.18 -16.27 17.58
CA THR A 336 1.29 -15.92 16.70
C THR A 336 2.36 -15.18 17.47
N ALA A 337 3.61 -15.46 17.16
CA ALA A 337 4.75 -14.70 17.63
C ALA A 337 5.73 -14.53 16.47
N SER A 338 6.31 -13.36 16.30
CA SER A 338 7.33 -13.11 15.29
C SER A 338 8.35 -12.10 15.77
N ILE A 339 9.58 -12.23 15.29
CA ILE A 339 10.65 -11.26 15.44
C ILE A 339 11.27 -11.03 14.07
N TYR A 340 11.79 -9.82 13.86
CA TYR A 340 12.47 -9.46 12.61
C TYR A 340 13.62 -8.49 12.86
N TYR A 341 14.59 -8.53 11.96
CA TYR A 341 15.67 -7.56 11.86
C TYR A 341 15.89 -7.23 10.40
N ASN A 342 15.92 -5.95 10.06
CA ASN A 342 16.20 -5.47 8.71
C ASN A 342 17.33 -4.43 8.77
N LYS A 343 18.40 -4.67 8.03
CA LYS A 343 19.51 -3.73 7.85
C LYS A 343 19.49 -3.18 6.43
N VAL A 344 19.49 -1.86 6.31
CA VAL A 344 19.42 -1.16 5.03
C VAL A 344 20.72 -0.38 4.81
N LYS A 345 21.34 -0.57 3.67
CA LYS A 345 22.52 0.19 3.20
C LYS A 345 22.10 1.16 2.10
N ASN A 346 22.80 2.28 2.01
CA ASN A 346 22.53 3.33 1.01
C ASN A 346 21.07 3.80 1.02
N LYS A 347 20.45 3.95 2.19
CA LYS A 347 19.06 4.37 2.28
C LYS A 347 18.83 5.66 1.50
N LEU A 348 17.90 5.64 0.55
CA LEU A 348 17.53 6.80 -0.25
C LEU A 348 16.67 7.76 0.58
N SER A 349 17.13 8.98 0.75
CA SER A 349 16.44 10.05 1.50
C SER A 349 16.97 11.41 1.04
N THR A 350 16.54 12.48 1.68
CA THR A 350 17.15 13.80 1.52
C THR A 350 18.19 14.03 2.61
N ALA A 351 19.27 14.74 2.28
CA ALA A 351 20.24 15.22 3.24
C ALA A 351 19.74 16.49 3.95
N ALA A 352 20.53 17.03 4.88
CA ALA A 352 20.23 18.31 5.53
C ALA A 352 20.19 19.45 4.50
N PRO A 353 19.24 20.41 4.63
CA PRO A 353 19.18 21.53 3.72
C PRO A 353 20.39 22.47 3.91
N TYR A 354 20.84 23.10 2.83
CA TYR A 354 21.98 24.02 2.83
C TYR A 354 21.81 25.14 1.81
N PHE A 355 22.50 26.28 2.01
CA PHE A 355 22.61 27.33 1.01
C PHE A 355 23.85 27.09 0.15
N LYS A 356 23.72 27.15 -1.18
CA LYS A 356 24.86 27.07 -2.11
C LYS A 356 25.67 28.38 -2.13
N ALA A 357 24.96 29.51 -2.03
CA ALA A 357 25.55 30.83 -1.99
C ALA A 357 24.87 31.71 -0.91
N ALA A 358 25.56 32.75 -0.45
CA ALA A 358 25.02 33.63 0.60
C ALA A 358 23.82 34.45 0.14
N GLU A 359 23.69 34.67 -1.16
CA GLU A 359 22.61 35.43 -1.82
C GLU A 359 21.37 34.56 -2.13
N ASP A 360 21.45 33.26 -1.92
CA ASP A 360 20.32 32.35 -2.19
C ASP A 360 19.13 32.70 -1.29
N LYS A 361 17.95 32.80 -1.88
CA LYS A 361 16.70 33.08 -1.15
C LYS A 361 16.14 31.86 -0.44
N LEU A 362 16.38 30.66 -0.99
CA LEU A 362 15.92 29.40 -0.47
C LEU A 362 17.08 28.41 -0.36
N PRO A 363 17.11 27.59 0.70
CA PRO A 363 18.10 26.52 0.79
C PRO A 363 17.75 25.36 -0.14
N TYR A 364 18.77 24.61 -0.54
CA TYR A 364 18.66 23.39 -1.32
C TYR A 364 18.46 22.18 -0.40
N LEU A 365 17.60 21.27 -0.82
CA LEU A 365 17.31 20.01 -0.15
C LEU A 365 17.69 18.86 -1.09
N PRO A 366 18.94 18.37 -1.05
CA PRO A 366 19.43 17.39 -2.01
C PRO A 366 19.01 15.97 -1.63
N TYR A 367 18.70 15.15 -2.63
CA TYR A 367 18.63 13.70 -2.45
C TYR A 367 20.01 13.10 -2.20
N SER A 368 20.10 12.15 -1.29
CA SER A 368 21.35 11.50 -0.88
C SER A 368 21.11 10.05 -0.44
N ASN A 369 22.19 9.26 -0.49
CA ASN A 369 22.23 7.99 0.20
C ASN A 369 22.67 8.20 1.65
N LEU A 370 21.88 7.69 2.58
CA LEU A 370 22.21 7.64 4.00
C LEU A 370 22.71 6.24 4.35
N ASP A 371 23.75 6.16 5.17
CA ASP A 371 24.31 4.88 5.61
C ASP A 371 23.68 4.42 6.95
N ASP A 372 23.78 3.11 7.21
CA ASP A 372 23.49 2.48 8.52
C ASP A 372 22.08 2.70 9.11
N TYR A 373 21.04 2.51 8.30
CA TYR A 373 19.69 2.37 8.82
C TYR A 373 19.40 0.91 9.17
N SER A 374 18.82 0.69 10.34
CA SER A 374 18.30 -0.63 10.70
C SER A 374 17.00 -0.53 11.50
N VAL A 375 16.18 -1.55 11.38
CA VAL A 375 14.95 -1.70 12.16
C VAL A 375 14.84 -3.12 12.67
N CYS A 376 14.49 -3.26 13.95
CA CYS A 376 14.16 -4.55 14.55
C CYS A 376 12.84 -4.47 15.29
N GLY A 377 12.20 -5.60 15.48
CA GLY A 377 10.95 -5.64 16.22
C GLY A 377 10.43 -7.04 16.44
N GLY A 378 9.30 -7.09 17.13
CA GLY A 378 8.56 -8.31 17.38
C GLY A 378 7.07 -8.04 17.46
N GLU A 379 6.30 -9.06 17.17
CA GLU A 379 4.84 -9.03 17.25
C GLU A 379 4.37 -10.30 17.95
N VAL A 380 3.44 -10.15 18.88
CA VAL A 380 2.70 -11.26 19.47
C VAL A 380 1.21 -11.03 19.28
N GLY A 381 0.49 -12.10 18.92
CA GLY A 381 -0.93 -12.04 18.65
C GLY A 381 -1.67 -13.23 19.23
N ALA A 382 -2.90 -12.98 19.67
CA ALA A 382 -3.85 -14.01 20.07
C ALA A 382 -5.20 -13.72 19.40
N GLN A 383 -5.80 -14.74 18.85
CA GLN A 383 -7.13 -14.68 18.25
C GLN A 383 -7.98 -15.85 18.75
N ALA A 384 -9.24 -15.56 19.03
CA ALA A 384 -10.24 -16.57 19.34
C ALA A 384 -11.50 -16.34 18.51
N LYS A 385 -12.15 -17.42 18.08
CA LYS A 385 -13.44 -17.36 17.41
C LYS A 385 -14.34 -18.49 17.96
N TRP A 386 -15.44 -18.12 18.59
CA TRP A 386 -16.33 -19.06 19.24
C TRP A 386 -17.58 -19.34 18.41
N ASN A 387 -18.21 -20.49 18.64
CA ASN A 387 -19.39 -20.93 17.90
C ASN A 387 -20.64 -20.08 18.16
N ASN A 388 -20.64 -19.29 19.24
CA ASN A 388 -21.75 -18.38 19.59
C ASN A 388 -21.75 -17.07 18.78
N GLY A 389 -20.78 -16.91 17.86
CA GLY A 389 -20.61 -15.73 17.01
C GLY A 389 -19.64 -14.68 17.55
N LEU A 390 -19.12 -14.85 18.76
CA LEU A 390 -18.09 -13.95 19.29
C LEU A 390 -16.73 -14.24 18.66
N GLY A 391 -15.99 -13.17 18.39
CA GLY A 391 -14.59 -13.21 17.96
C GLY A 391 -13.79 -12.15 18.73
N ALA A 392 -12.53 -12.45 19.04
CA ALA A 392 -11.62 -11.51 19.63
C ALA A 392 -10.21 -11.68 19.03
N ARG A 393 -9.53 -10.58 18.82
CA ARG A 393 -8.12 -10.56 18.41
C ARG A 393 -7.39 -9.43 19.13
N ILE A 394 -6.24 -9.75 19.68
CA ILE A 394 -5.31 -8.78 20.25
C ILE A 394 -3.94 -8.99 19.60
N THR A 395 -3.29 -7.91 19.23
CA THR A 395 -1.94 -7.94 18.66
C THR A 395 -1.13 -6.80 19.26
N TYR A 396 0.01 -7.14 19.83
CA TYR A 396 0.98 -6.17 20.31
C TYR A 396 2.23 -6.24 19.44
N ALA A 397 2.71 -5.09 19.01
CA ALA A 397 3.94 -4.94 18.22
C ALA A 397 4.91 -3.98 18.91
N TYR A 398 6.17 -4.36 18.92
CA TYR A 398 7.30 -3.51 19.28
C TYR A 398 8.19 -3.31 18.06
N THR A 399 8.57 -2.07 17.79
CA THR A 399 9.44 -1.70 16.66
C THR A 399 10.48 -0.70 17.15
N LYS A 400 11.75 -0.99 16.92
CA LYS A 400 12.84 -0.07 17.20
C LYS A 400 13.63 0.21 15.94
N GLU A 401 13.78 1.49 15.65
CA GLU A 401 14.59 1.99 14.55
C GLU A 401 15.90 2.55 15.06
N GLN A 402 16.98 2.21 14.38
CA GLN A 402 18.26 2.87 14.50
C GLN A 402 18.43 3.73 13.27
N LEU A 403 18.32 5.04 13.45
CA LEU A 403 18.37 5.99 12.36
C LEU A 403 19.78 6.16 11.83
N ALA A 404 19.86 6.44 10.54
CA ALA A 404 21.11 6.82 9.90
C ALA A 404 21.69 8.08 10.53
N LYS A 405 23.01 8.17 10.60
CA LYS A 405 23.74 9.35 11.03
C LYS A 405 24.41 10.01 9.84
N ASP A 406 24.57 11.31 9.90
CA ASP A 406 25.42 12.04 8.95
C ASP A 406 26.92 11.78 9.25
N LYS A 407 27.80 12.36 8.40
CA LYS A 407 29.25 12.23 8.58
C LYS A 407 29.75 12.82 9.89
N ASP A 408 28.99 13.71 10.51
CA ASP A 408 29.30 14.38 11.79
C ASP A 408 28.67 13.64 12.99
N GLY A 409 28.01 12.51 12.75
CA GLY A 409 27.40 11.67 13.78
C GLY A 409 26.03 12.14 14.27
N ASN A 410 25.41 13.14 13.61
CA ASN A 410 24.08 13.62 13.94
C ASN A 410 23.02 12.73 13.31
N SER A 411 21.95 12.43 14.02
CA SER A 411 20.80 11.74 13.44
C SER A 411 20.10 12.63 12.43
N ILE A 412 19.98 12.17 11.18
CA ILE A 412 19.29 12.89 10.12
C ILE A 412 17.81 12.54 10.20
N ASN A 413 17.06 13.29 11.00
CA ASN A 413 15.66 12.99 11.30
C ASN A 413 14.65 13.91 10.63
N ASN A 414 15.11 14.91 9.87
CA ASN A 414 14.26 16.05 9.52
C ASN A 414 13.11 15.77 8.58
N GLN A 415 13.11 14.64 7.91
CA GLN A 415 12.03 14.22 7.02
C GLN A 415 11.52 12.81 7.33
N TYR A 416 12.07 12.20 8.35
CA TYR A 416 11.75 10.85 8.74
C TYR A 416 11.27 10.85 10.19
N ILE A 417 10.00 10.49 10.38
CA ILE A 417 9.46 10.34 11.72
C ILE A 417 9.65 8.89 12.14
N PRO A 418 10.36 8.67 13.28
CA PRO A 418 10.54 7.33 13.78
C PRO A 418 9.20 6.62 14.01
N ALA A 419 9.18 5.33 13.82
CA ALA A 419 8.03 4.52 14.17
C ALA A 419 7.74 4.65 15.68
N ARG A 420 6.45 4.67 16.03
CA ARG A 420 6.07 4.56 17.44
C ARG A 420 6.42 3.18 17.94
N GLU A 421 7.27 3.09 18.97
CA GLU A 421 7.88 1.83 19.40
C GLU A 421 6.84 0.78 19.82
N HIS A 422 5.73 1.21 20.45
CA HIS A 422 4.71 0.29 20.94
C HIS A 422 3.36 0.53 20.24
N ALA A 423 2.80 -0.52 19.71
CA ALA A 423 1.47 -0.53 19.09
C ALA A 423 0.64 -1.70 19.61
N LEU A 424 -0.53 -1.41 20.16
CA LEU A 424 -1.51 -2.42 20.56
C LEU A 424 -2.75 -2.28 19.66
N ASN A 425 -3.16 -3.39 19.03
CA ASN A 425 -4.40 -3.46 18.28
C ASN A 425 -5.34 -4.47 18.94
N VAL A 426 -6.58 -4.05 19.15
CA VAL A 426 -7.65 -4.88 19.73
C VAL A 426 -8.80 -4.91 18.75
N ARG A 427 -9.36 -6.08 18.52
CA ARG A 427 -10.60 -6.25 17.78
C ARG A 427 -11.50 -7.24 18.51
N MET A 428 -12.77 -6.86 18.66
CA MET A 428 -13.83 -7.73 19.13
C MET A 428 -14.97 -7.67 18.13
N ASP A 429 -15.53 -8.80 17.80
CA ASP A 429 -16.67 -8.87 16.90
C ASP A 429 -17.70 -9.89 17.39
N TYR A 430 -18.95 -9.59 17.11
CA TYR A 430 -20.07 -10.49 17.28
C TYR A 430 -20.79 -10.60 15.94
N ASP A 431 -20.75 -11.79 15.33
CA ASP A 431 -21.36 -12.06 14.03
C ASP A 431 -22.31 -13.26 14.17
N ARG A 432 -23.60 -13.03 14.01
CA ARG A 432 -24.61 -14.05 14.16
C ARG A 432 -25.79 -13.88 13.19
N GLN A 433 -26.24 -14.98 12.64
CA GLN A 433 -27.54 -15.08 12.01
C GLN A 433 -28.58 -15.27 13.13
N ILE A 434 -29.45 -14.27 13.34
CA ILE A 434 -30.45 -14.24 14.41
C ILE A 434 -31.72 -14.97 13.99
N SER A 435 -32.13 -14.80 12.73
CA SER A 435 -33.24 -15.52 12.10
C SER A 435 -32.92 -15.82 10.64
N SER A 436 -33.80 -16.56 9.94
CA SER A 436 -33.63 -16.84 8.50
C SER A 436 -33.46 -15.59 7.65
N ASN A 437 -34.05 -14.47 8.07
CA ASN A 437 -34.07 -13.21 7.31
C ASN A 437 -33.28 -12.06 7.98
N TYR A 438 -32.62 -12.30 9.12
CA TYR A 438 -31.89 -11.25 9.80
C TYR A 438 -30.58 -11.73 10.41
N GLY A 439 -29.49 -11.12 9.99
CA GLY A 439 -28.15 -11.31 10.54
C GLY A 439 -27.56 -9.99 11.05
N LEU A 440 -26.77 -10.08 12.11
CA LEU A 440 -26.16 -8.96 12.81
C LEU A 440 -24.67 -9.18 12.94
N ASN A 441 -23.88 -8.15 12.62
CA ASN A 441 -22.47 -8.07 12.96
C ASN A 441 -22.20 -6.75 13.68
N ILE A 442 -21.61 -6.85 14.87
CA ILE A 442 -21.13 -5.70 15.66
C ILE A 442 -19.63 -5.87 15.83
N GLY A 443 -18.86 -4.84 15.51
CA GLY A 443 -17.39 -4.86 15.61
C GLY A 443 -16.88 -3.65 16.39
N LEU A 444 -16.00 -3.90 17.37
CA LEU A 444 -15.22 -2.90 18.07
C LEU A 444 -13.74 -3.09 17.71
N GLN A 445 -13.09 -2.03 17.21
CA GLN A 445 -11.67 -2.03 16.91
C GLN A 445 -10.99 -0.89 17.65
N GLY A 446 -9.85 -1.17 18.26
CA GLY A 446 -9.05 -0.18 18.96
C GLY A 446 -7.58 -0.28 18.55
N ARG A 447 -6.93 0.87 18.44
CA ARG A 447 -5.49 1.00 18.26
C ARG A 447 -4.93 1.97 19.28
N VAL A 448 -3.92 1.52 20.02
CA VAL A 448 -3.18 2.33 20.99
C VAL A 448 -1.73 2.42 20.53
N LEU A 449 -1.18 3.63 20.47
CA LEU A 449 0.18 3.90 20.03
C LEU A 449 0.93 4.69 21.11
N SER A 450 2.17 4.32 21.35
CA SER A 450 3.06 5.06 22.27
C SER A 450 3.36 6.48 21.78
N GLY A 451 3.87 7.32 22.65
CA GLY A 451 4.56 8.55 22.25
C GLY A 451 5.80 8.25 21.41
N VAL A 452 6.33 9.28 20.77
CA VAL A 452 7.58 9.21 20.02
C VAL A 452 8.31 10.54 20.12
N GLU A 453 9.61 10.48 20.37
CA GLU A 453 10.49 11.63 20.26
C GLU A 453 10.95 11.80 18.81
N ASN A 454 10.90 13.03 18.32
CA ASN A 454 11.42 13.42 17.03
C ASN A 454 12.35 14.62 17.16
N VAL A 455 13.30 14.73 16.26
CA VAL A 455 14.21 15.88 16.17
C VAL A 455 13.73 16.78 15.04
N GLU A 456 13.39 18.01 15.36
CA GLU A 456 12.90 19.01 14.39
C GLU A 456 13.86 20.18 14.28
N TYR A 457 13.85 20.88 13.16
CA TYR A 457 14.58 22.12 13.01
C TYR A 457 13.93 23.25 13.85
N LYS A 458 14.77 24.12 14.43
CA LYS A 458 14.31 25.29 15.20
C LYS A 458 13.79 26.41 14.31
N ASP A 459 14.24 26.47 13.07
CA ASP A 459 13.78 27.47 12.10
C ASP A 459 13.03 26.85 10.94
N TYR A 460 12.30 27.69 10.23
CA TYR A 460 11.43 27.28 9.12
C TYR A 460 12.20 26.62 7.96
N TYR A 461 13.43 27.06 7.71
CA TYR A 461 14.27 26.55 6.62
C TYR A 461 15.18 25.40 7.04
N GLY A 462 15.39 25.20 8.34
CA GLY A 462 16.19 24.10 8.85
C GLY A 462 17.71 24.27 8.76
N VAL A 463 18.20 25.48 8.48
CA VAL A 463 19.62 25.71 8.14
C VAL A 463 20.40 26.40 9.26
N SER A 464 19.79 27.34 10.00
CA SER A 464 20.57 28.31 10.78
C SER A 464 20.46 28.20 12.30
N LYS A 465 19.46 27.51 12.85
CA LYS A 465 19.17 27.51 14.29
C LYS A 465 19.30 26.16 15.01
N GLY A 466 19.86 25.16 14.31
CA GLY A 466 20.02 23.81 14.85
C GLY A 466 18.68 23.08 15.03
N THR A 467 18.71 22.02 15.83
CA THR A 467 17.58 21.13 16.06
C THR A 467 17.05 21.21 17.49
N ILE A 468 15.82 20.76 17.70
CA ILE A 468 15.15 20.61 18.98
C ILE A 468 14.46 19.24 19.03
N SER A 469 14.54 18.57 20.18
CA SER A 469 13.74 17.36 20.42
C SER A 469 12.29 17.75 20.71
N VAL A 470 11.35 17.11 20.03
CA VAL A 470 9.90 17.30 20.19
C VAL A 470 9.27 15.95 20.50
N GLU A 471 8.54 15.87 21.59
CA GLU A 471 7.78 14.70 21.97
C GLU A 471 6.37 14.77 21.36
N TYR A 472 6.00 13.76 20.57
CA TYR A 472 4.65 13.56 20.09
C TYR A 472 3.89 12.61 21.00
N PRO A 473 2.70 12.99 21.48
CA PRO A 473 2.00 12.25 22.52
C PRO A 473 1.53 10.88 22.05
N ALA A 474 1.39 9.95 22.99
CA ALA A 474 0.66 8.72 22.80
C ALA A 474 -0.82 9.02 22.47
N TYR A 475 -1.46 8.16 21.70
CA TYR A 475 -2.89 8.30 21.41
C TYR A 475 -3.57 6.96 21.17
N THR A 476 -4.91 6.99 21.24
CA THR A 476 -5.76 5.84 20.95
C THR A 476 -6.92 6.22 20.03
N LEU A 477 -7.20 5.34 19.06
CA LEU A 477 -8.33 5.49 18.15
C LEU A 477 -9.19 4.24 18.20
N TRP A 478 -10.49 4.42 18.37
CA TRP A 478 -11.46 3.33 18.44
C TRP A 478 -12.58 3.53 17.43
N LYS A 479 -13.02 2.41 16.86
CA LYS A 479 -14.10 2.34 15.88
C LYS A 479 -15.14 1.32 16.32
N LEU A 480 -16.39 1.74 16.34
CA LEU A 480 -17.55 0.86 16.47
C LEU A 480 -18.23 0.70 15.11
N SER A 481 -18.52 -0.51 14.70
CA SER A 481 -19.19 -0.82 13.44
C SER A 481 -20.39 -1.73 13.67
N LEU A 482 -21.43 -1.51 12.88
CA LEU A 482 -22.67 -2.28 12.86
C LEU A 482 -22.98 -2.64 11.41
N VAL A 483 -23.20 -3.93 11.14
CA VAL A 483 -23.71 -4.41 9.84
C VAL A 483 -24.94 -5.25 10.07
N GLN A 484 -26.04 -4.87 9.45
CA GLN A 484 -27.31 -5.60 9.46
C GLN A 484 -27.53 -6.22 8.08
N ARG A 485 -27.78 -7.52 8.04
CA ARG A 485 -28.15 -8.28 6.83
C ARG A 485 -29.66 -8.55 6.90
N ILE A 486 -30.40 -8.00 5.94
CA ILE A 486 -31.87 -8.07 5.89
C ILE A 486 -32.26 -8.89 4.66
N GLY A 487 -32.87 -10.03 4.89
CA GLY A 487 -33.09 -11.01 3.85
C GLY A 487 -31.77 -11.49 3.22
N LYS A 488 -31.80 -11.80 1.94
CA LYS A 488 -30.61 -12.22 1.18
C LYS A 488 -29.93 -11.06 0.44
N ALA A 489 -30.68 -9.97 0.22
CA ALA A 489 -30.34 -8.92 -0.74
C ALA A 489 -29.81 -7.64 -0.10
N VAL A 490 -30.20 -7.26 1.12
CA VAL A 490 -29.95 -5.94 1.67
C VAL A 490 -28.97 -5.99 2.83
N LYS A 491 -27.98 -5.08 2.81
CA LYS A 491 -27.04 -4.85 3.91
C LYS A 491 -27.07 -3.37 4.28
N VAL A 492 -27.29 -3.08 5.55
CA VAL A 492 -27.18 -1.72 6.12
C VAL A 492 -25.96 -1.71 7.02
N ASN A 493 -25.08 -0.75 6.83
CA ASN A 493 -23.88 -0.57 7.62
C ASN A 493 -23.85 0.82 8.27
N ALA A 494 -23.40 0.88 9.51
CA ALA A 494 -23.13 2.10 10.23
C ALA A 494 -21.80 1.98 10.96
N ALA A 495 -21.07 3.07 11.11
CA ALA A 495 -19.89 3.08 11.95
C ALA A 495 -19.65 4.45 12.57
N LEU A 496 -19.05 4.43 13.75
CA LEU A 496 -18.49 5.58 14.46
C LEU A 496 -16.98 5.37 14.58
N ASP A 497 -16.22 6.24 13.97
CA ASP A 497 -14.77 6.26 14.06
C ASP A 497 -14.32 7.28 15.11
N ASN A 498 -13.17 7.01 15.75
CA ASN A 498 -12.58 7.86 16.79
C ASN A 498 -13.57 8.12 17.94
N LEU A 499 -14.12 7.06 18.52
CA LEU A 499 -15.16 7.10 19.56
C LEU A 499 -14.86 8.05 20.73
N PHE A 500 -13.58 8.20 21.09
CA PHE A 500 -13.16 9.05 22.21
C PHE A 500 -12.84 10.48 21.78
N GLY A 501 -13.08 10.83 20.53
CA GLY A 501 -12.95 12.20 20.03
C GLY A 501 -11.51 12.75 20.06
N TYR A 502 -10.50 11.89 19.97
CA TYR A 502 -9.11 12.36 19.97
C TYR A 502 -8.87 13.39 18.87
N LYS A 503 -8.26 14.51 19.24
CA LYS A 503 -7.82 15.56 18.31
C LYS A 503 -6.40 15.96 18.68
N PRO A 504 -5.42 15.87 17.76
CA PRO A 504 -4.11 16.47 17.98
C PRO A 504 -4.24 17.99 18.10
N LYS A 505 -3.46 18.61 18.95
CA LYS A 505 -3.50 20.08 19.15
C LYS A 505 -3.08 20.85 17.90
N PHE A 506 -2.10 20.33 17.17
CA PHE A 506 -1.59 20.89 15.92
C PHE A 506 -1.13 19.76 15.00
N TYR A 507 -0.96 20.07 13.72
CA TYR A 507 -0.47 19.10 12.75
C TYR A 507 1.03 18.85 12.93
N TYR A 508 1.40 17.57 12.90
CA TYR A 508 2.77 17.09 12.75
C TYR A 508 2.75 15.86 11.83
N LEU A 509 3.87 15.53 11.18
CA LEU A 509 3.90 14.55 10.10
C LEU A 509 3.31 13.16 10.46
N ASN A 510 3.42 12.71 11.71
CA ASN A 510 2.87 11.44 12.22
C ASN A 510 1.56 11.61 13.00
N SER A 511 0.90 12.75 12.84
CA SER A 511 -0.38 13.05 13.47
C SER A 511 -1.50 12.26 12.78
N PRO A 512 -2.44 11.67 13.52
CA PRO A 512 -3.61 11.07 12.88
C PRO A 512 -4.45 12.15 12.21
N ILE A 513 -4.89 11.88 10.99
CA ILE A 513 -5.80 12.77 10.23
C ILE A 513 -7.20 12.56 10.78
N THR A 514 -7.56 13.32 11.80
CA THR A 514 -8.87 13.24 12.46
C THR A 514 -9.26 14.58 13.07
N ASP A 515 -10.51 14.96 12.93
CA ASP A 515 -11.15 16.13 13.55
C ASP A 515 -12.12 15.75 14.69
N GLY A 516 -11.90 14.60 15.32
CA GLY A 516 -12.72 14.03 16.38
C GLY A 516 -13.62 12.91 15.90
N VAL A 517 -14.77 12.74 16.56
CA VAL A 517 -15.71 11.67 16.21
C VAL A 517 -16.26 11.85 14.80
N THR A 518 -16.20 10.79 14.00
CA THR A 518 -16.80 10.73 12.66
C THR A 518 -17.79 9.60 12.57
N PHE A 519 -18.83 9.77 11.75
CA PHE A 519 -19.84 8.74 11.50
C PHE A 519 -19.93 8.42 10.01
N GLN A 520 -20.39 7.23 9.73
CA GLN A 520 -20.79 6.81 8.38
C GLN A 520 -21.99 5.89 8.44
N ILE A 521 -22.85 6.00 7.44
CA ILE A 521 -23.98 5.09 7.22
C ILE A 521 -24.03 4.72 5.74
N GLY A 522 -24.38 3.49 5.43
CA GLY A 522 -24.48 3.02 4.06
C GLY A 522 -25.46 1.89 3.88
N VAL A 523 -25.90 1.71 2.65
CA VAL A 523 -26.73 0.60 2.22
C VAL A 523 -26.09 -0.05 0.98
N SER A 524 -26.17 -1.38 0.91
CA SER A 524 -25.77 -2.17 -0.25
C SER A 524 -26.88 -3.16 -0.57
N ILE A 525 -27.25 -3.25 -1.85
CA ILE A 525 -28.37 -4.06 -2.34
C ILE A 525 -27.86 -4.96 -3.45
N ASP A 526 -27.97 -6.27 -3.26
CA ASP A 526 -27.73 -7.29 -4.28
C ASP A 526 -29.05 -7.52 -5.04
N ILE A 527 -29.24 -6.84 -6.19
CA ILE A 527 -30.51 -6.81 -6.93
C ILE A 527 -30.84 -8.19 -7.50
N ASP A 528 -29.84 -8.94 -7.93
CA ASP A 528 -29.98 -10.32 -8.43
C ASP A 528 -30.61 -11.28 -7.42
N LYS A 529 -30.58 -10.97 -6.13
CA LYS A 529 -31.15 -11.82 -5.07
C LYS A 529 -32.63 -11.59 -4.80
N PHE A 530 -33.26 -10.68 -5.53
CA PHE A 530 -34.72 -10.52 -5.50
C PHE A 530 -35.44 -11.42 -6.50
N PHE A 531 -34.71 -11.93 -7.47
CA PHE A 531 -35.18 -12.81 -8.53
C PHE A 531 -34.54 -14.19 -8.39
#